data_e4f32dff4a4fcce75aba23322b2d91bf
#
_entry.id   e4f32dff4a4fcce75aba23322b2d91bf
#
_cell.length_a   1.000
_cell.length_b   1.000
_cell.length_c   1.000
_cell.angle_alpha   90.00
_cell.angle_beta   90.00
_cell.angle_gamma   90.00
#
_symmetry.space_group_name_H-M   'P 1'
#
loop_
_entity.id
_entity.type
_entity.pdbx_description
1 polymer ?
#
loop_
_entity_poly.entity_id
_entity_poly.type
_entity_poly.pdbx_seq_one_letter_code
_entity_poly.pdbx_strand_id
1 'polypeptide(L)' 'MRFASLGSGSKGNATLVEWRDTCLMIDCGFSVRDTTQRLAKLGKTPQDIDAILVFVL' A
#
# COMPACT_ATOMS: atom_id res chain seq x y z
N MET A 1 -8.97 7.33 -10.89
CA MET A 1 -8.29 7.12 -9.61
C MET A 1 -8.91 5.95 -8.87
N ARG A 2 -8.08 5.08 -8.32
CA ARG A 2 -8.55 3.90 -7.61
C ARG A 2 -7.90 3.86 -6.23
N PHE A 3 -8.67 3.42 -5.25
CA PHE A 3 -8.21 3.27 -3.88
C PHE A 3 -8.41 1.82 -3.45
N ALA A 4 -7.47 1.29 -2.71
CA ALA A 4 -7.61 -0.03 -2.13
C ALA A 4 -6.96 -0.05 -0.75
N SER A 5 -7.67 -0.56 0.25
CA SER A 5 -7.11 -0.74 1.58
C SER A 5 -6.39 -2.08 1.62
N LEU A 6 -5.15 -2.08 2.08
CA LEU A 6 -4.41 -3.31 2.29
C LEU A 6 -4.72 -3.93 3.64
N GLY A 7 -5.35 -3.15 4.50
CA GLY A 7 -5.77 -3.58 5.83
C GLY A 7 -5.84 -2.40 6.76
N SER A 8 -6.63 -2.55 7.82
CA SER A 8 -6.76 -1.55 8.86
C SER A 8 -6.98 -2.24 10.19
N GLY A 9 -6.52 -1.62 11.27
CA GLY A 9 -6.70 -2.17 12.60
C GLY A 9 -5.43 -2.12 13.42
N SER A 10 -5.38 -2.94 14.47
CA SER A 10 -4.29 -2.90 15.44
C SER A 10 -2.95 -3.38 14.87
N LYS A 11 -2.95 -4.11 13.78
CA LYS A 11 -1.72 -4.65 13.20
C LYS A 11 -1.09 -3.73 12.17
N GLY A 12 -1.77 -2.67 11.78
CA GLY A 12 -1.24 -1.73 10.83
C GLY A 12 -2.28 -1.26 9.82
N ASN A 13 -1.93 -0.24 9.09
CA ASN A 13 -2.77 0.35 8.04
C ASN A 13 -1.93 0.58 6.81
N ALA A 14 -2.54 0.46 5.64
CA ALA A 14 -1.93 0.88 4.39
C ALA A 14 -3.03 1.05 3.36
N THR A 15 -2.90 2.08 2.54
CA THR A 15 -3.85 2.37 1.47
C THR A 15 -3.08 2.52 0.18
N LEU A 16 -3.57 1.85 -0.85
CA LEU A 16 -3.00 1.94 -2.19
C LEU A 16 -3.85 2.92 -3.00
N VAL A 17 -3.20 3.86 -3.67
CA VAL A 17 -3.86 4.84 -4.53
C VAL A 17 -3.26 4.71 -5.92
N GLU A 18 -4.10 4.47 -6.90
CA GLU A 18 -3.67 4.37 -8.29
C GLU A 18 -4.25 5.52 -9.10
N TRP A 19 -3.40 6.15 -9.88
CA TRP A 19 -3.79 7.19 -10.82
C TRP A 19 -3.01 7.01 -12.12
N ARG A 20 -3.72 6.60 -13.17
CA ARG A 20 -3.09 6.29 -14.46
C ARG A 20 -1.99 5.23 -14.24
N ASP A 21 -0.74 5.57 -14.58
CA ASP A 21 0.38 4.65 -14.43
C ASP A 21 1.12 4.84 -13.11
N THR A 22 0.58 5.68 -12.22
CA THR A 22 1.20 5.98 -10.94
C THR A 22 0.51 5.20 -9.83
N CYS A 23 1.29 4.62 -8.95
CA CYS A 23 0.79 3.86 -7.83
C CYS A 23 1.49 4.32 -6.56
N LEU A 24 0.72 4.80 -5.60
CA LEU A 24 1.22 5.32 -4.34
C LEU A 24 0.69 4.48 -3.18
N MET A 25 1.50 4.37 -2.14
CA MET A 25 1.07 3.74 -0.91
C MET A 25 1.08 4.78 0.21
N ILE A 26 0.01 4.84 0.99
CA ILE A 26 -0.12 5.80 2.09
C ILE A 26 -0.14 5.06 3.41
N ASP A 27 0.69 5.50 4.34
CA ASP A 27 0.76 4.95 5.71
C ASP A 27 1.05 3.46 5.73
N CYS A 28 2.18 3.07 5.10
CA CYS A 28 2.56 1.66 5.11
C CYS A 28 2.99 1.23 6.51
N GLY A 29 2.04 0.70 7.27
CA GLY A 29 2.27 0.25 8.65
C GLY A 29 2.53 -1.24 8.79
N PHE A 30 2.69 -1.95 7.67
CA PHE A 30 2.99 -3.39 7.69
C PHE A 30 4.47 -3.63 7.41
N SER A 31 4.97 -4.80 7.82
CA SER A 31 6.30 -5.23 7.45
C SER A 31 6.40 -5.40 5.94
N VAL A 32 7.63 -5.46 5.43
CA VAL A 32 7.85 -5.69 4.00
C VAL A 32 7.20 -7.00 3.56
N ARG A 33 7.33 -8.02 4.37
CA ARG A 33 6.75 -9.34 4.07
C ARG A 33 5.24 -9.27 3.98
N ASP A 34 4.59 -8.67 4.98
CA ASP A 34 3.13 -8.56 4.99
C ASP A 34 2.64 -7.70 3.84
N THR A 35 3.32 -6.58 3.59
CA THR A 35 2.97 -5.69 2.50
C THR A 35 3.04 -6.42 1.16
N THR A 36 4.10 -7.19 0.94
CA THR A 36 4.28 -7.95 -0.29
C THR A 36 3.15 -8.94 -0.49
N GLN A 37 2.76 -9.66 0.57
CA GLN A 37 1.69 -10.63 0.50
C GLN A 37 0.34 -9.97 0.21
N ARG A 38 0.08 -8.82 0.84
CA ARG A 38 -1.18 -8.10 0.64
C ARG A 38 -1.26 -7.51 -0.75
N LEU A 39 -0.16 -6.99 -1.28
CA LEU A 39 -0.10 -6.49 -2.65
C LEU A 39 -0.35 -7.61 -3.66
N ALA A 40 0.19 -8.79 -3.41
CA ALA A 40 0.01 -9.92 -4.31
C ALA A 40 -1.46 -10.28 -4.49
N LYS A 41 -2.28 -10.11 -3.45
CA LYS A 41 -3.72 -10.36 -3.54
C LYS A 41 -4.42 -9.40 -4.49
N LEU A 42 -3.80 -8.25 -4.75
CA LEU A 42 -4.33 -7.25 -5.69
C LEU A 42 -3.64 -7.34 -7.06
N GLY A 43 -2.82 -8.36 -7.26
CA GLY A 43 -2.07 -8.50 -8.50
C GLY A 43 -0.91 -7.52 -8.63
N LYS A 44 -0.39 -7.02 -7.50
CA LYS A 44 0.68 -6.04 -7.48
C LYS A 44 1.94 -6.61 -6.83
N THR A 45 3.08 -5.98 -7.14
CA THR A 45 4.36 -6.28 -6.52
C THR A 45 4.93 -5.00 -5.92
N PRO A 46 5.93 -5.08 -5.02
CA PRO A 46 6.57 -3.87 -4.50
C PRO A 46 7.15 -2.98 -5.59
N GLN A 47 7.57 -3.55 -6.72
CA GLN A 47 8.11 -2.76 -7.82
C GLN A 47 7.06 -1.90 -8.51
N ASP A 48 5.78 -2.21 -8.31
CA ASP A 48 4.68 -1.42 -8.88
C ASP A 48 4.43 -0.13 -8.11
N ILE A 49 5.02 0.00 -6.91
CA ILE A 49 4.81 1.16 -6.05
C ILE A 49 5.81 2.25 -6.41
N ASP A 50 5.31 3.42 -6.78
CA ASP A 50 6.14 4.55 -7.18
C ASP A 50 6.64 5.38 -5.99
N ALA A 51 5.82 5.48 -4.95
CA ALA A 51 6.19 6.24 -3.75
C ALA A 51 5.37 5.78 -2.55
N ILE A 52 5.94 5.99 -1.38
CA ILE A 52 5.28 5.70 -0.11
C ILE A 52 5.23 7.00 0.68
N LEU A 53 4.03 7.40 1.11
CA LEU A 53 3.80 8.58 1.93
C LEU A 53 3.47 8.13 3.34
N VAL A 54 4.20 8.65 4.31
CA VAL A 54 3.99 8.31 5.71
C VAL A 54 3.64 9.58 6.46
N PHE A 55 2.52 9.56 7.16
CA PHE A 55 2.09 10.69 7.99
C PHE A 55 2.46 10.40 9.43
N VAL A 56 3.16 11.33 10.06
CA VAL A 56 3.59 11.23 11.45
C VAL A 56 2.93 12.35 12.23
N LEU A 57 2.28 11.96 13.32
CA LEU A 57 1.61 12.91 14.21
C LEU A 57 2.48 13.25 15.41
#